data_79e73990ce3498adb250b408f0409f47
#
_entry.id   79e73990ce3498adb250b408f0409f47
#
_cell.length_a   1.000
_cell.length_b   1.000
_cell.length_c   1.000
_cell.angle_alpha   90.00
_cell.angle_beta   90.00
_cell.angle_gamma   90.00
#
_symmetry.space_group_name_H-M   'P 1'
#
loop_
_entity.id
_entity.type
_entity.pdbx_description
1 polymer ?
#
loop_
_entity_poly.entity_id
_entity_poly.type
_entity_poly.pdbx_seq_one_letter_code
_entity_poly.pdbx_strand_id
1 'polypeptide(L)'
;MKPRDLSKDECSSLLSATRYGRLGLTKGSQPYIVPMSYVYQDGRIYLHSRGNGKKVEYVTENPRVCFQIDLLEKERWSSVIATGIARLSDSVEAKQKMFDAFTNKGQGGHGGKKFSREELEK
;
A
#
# COMPACT_ATOMS: atom_id res chain seq x y z
N MET A 1 -0.36 9.82 -27.52
CA MET A 1 -0.94 10.56 -26.41
C MET A 1 0.15 11.22 -25.57
N LYS A 2 -0.03 12.45 -25.25
CA LYS A 2 0.96 13.15 -24.45
C LYS A 2 0.76 12.86 -22.97
N PRO A 3 1.82 12.56 -22.26
CA PRO A 3 1.70 12.40 -20.82
C PRO A 3 1.35 13.73 -20.18
N ARG A 4 0.63 13.68 -19.09
CA ARG A 4 0.36 14.87 -18.28
C ARG A 4 0.38 14.49 -16.82
N ASP A 5 0.60 15.48 -15.98
CA ASP A 5 0.61 15.25 -14.54
C ASP A 5 -0.81 15.20 -14.03
N LEU A 6 -1.08 14.28 -13.15
CA LEU A 6 -2.37 14.17 -12.49
C LEU A 6 -2.44 15.15 -11.34
N SER A 7 -3.63 15.68 -11.09
CA SER A 7 -3.83 16.54 -9.95
C SER A 7 -3.85 15.70 -8.67
N LYS A 8 -3.77 16.36 -7.54
CA LYS A 8 -3.87 15.70 -6.25
C LYS A 8 -5.15 14.90 -6.13
N ASP A 9 -6.25 15.50 -6.57
CA ASP A 9 -7.55 14.81 -6.50
C ASP A 9 -7.59 13.59 -7.40
N GLU A 10 -6.98 13.70 -8.57
CA GLU A 10 -6.92 12.56 -9.47
C GLU A 10 -6.08 11.46 -8.89
N CYS A 11 -4.97 11.79 -8.24
CA CYS A 11 -4.14 10.80 -7.58
C CYS A 11 -4.90 10.10 -6.45
N SER A 12 -5.62 10.87 -5.65
CA SER A 12 -6.40 10.29 -4.56
C SER A 12 -7.49 9.37 -5.09
N SER A 13 -8.13 9.78 -6.18
CA SER A 13 -9.17 8.95 -6.78
C SER A 13 -8.60 7.63 -7.29
N LEU A 14 -7.44 7.68 -7.92
CA LEU A 14 -6.81 6.46 -8.40
C LEU A 14 -6.40 5.55 -7.26
N LEU A 15 -5.84 6.13 -6.20
CA LEU A 15 -5.46 5.34 -5.03
C LEU A 15 -6.67 4.67 -4.40
N SER A 16 -7.80 5.33 -4.41
CA SER A 16 -9.02 4.75 -3.86
C SER A 16 -9.62 3.68 -4.75
N ALA A 17 -9.39 3.79 -6.04
CA ALA A 17 -10.02 2.90 -7.01
C ALA A 17 -9.26 1.61 -7.26
N THR A 18 -7.97 1.59 -6.98
CA THR A 18 -7.16 0.39 -7.22
C THR A 18 -6.97 -0.37 -5.93
N ARG A 19 -6.53 -1.62 -6.04
CA ARG A 19 -6.48 -2.52 -4.90
C ARG A 19 -5.09 -3.06 -4.59
N TYR A 20 -4.17 -2.94 -5.50
CA TYR A 20 -2.82 -3.39 -5.22
C TYR A 20 -1.82 -2.54 -5.96
N GLY A 21 -0.61 -2.57 -5.49
CA GLY A 21 0.47 -1.83 -6.10
C GLY A 21 1.79 -2.46 -5.72
N ARG A 22 2.83 -1.66 -5.75
CA ARG A 22 4.17 -2.15 -5.46
C ARG A 22 4.79 -1.26 -4.41
N LEU A 23 5.35 -1.91 -3.40
CA LEU A 23 6.04 -1.20 -2.33
C LEU A 23 7.52 -1.25 -2.63
N GLY A 24 8.14 -0.08 -2.68
CA GLY A 24 9.56 0.05 -2.92
C GLY A 24 10.28 0.40 -1.64
N LEU A 25 11.35 -0.34 -1.36
CA LEU A 25 12.09 -0.19 -0.11
C LEU A 25 13.57 -0.20 -0.41
N THR A 26 14.36 0.28 0.56
CA THR A 26 15.81 0.17 0.45
C THR A 26 16.39 -0.16 1.80
N LYS A 27 17.51 -0.85 1.77
CA LYS A 27 18.29 -1.12 2.96
C LYS A 27 19.75 -0.91 2.54
N GLY A 28 20.38 0.13 3.08
CA GLY A 28 21.68 0.52 2.59
C GLY A 28 21.55 0.93 1.13
N SER A 29 22.29 0.29 0.27
CA SER A 29 22.22 0.55 -1.16
C SER A 29 21.43 -0.50 -1.91
N GLN A 30 20.76 -1.40 -1.19
CA GLN A 30 20.02 -2.49 -1.83
C GLN A 30 18.53 -2.11 -2.00
N PRO A 31 18.06 -1.97 -3.23
CA PRO A 31 16.63 -1.71 -3.45
C PRO A 31 15.84 -3.01 -3.44
N TYR A 32 14.55 -2.90 -3.16
CA TYR A 32 13.68 -4.05 -3.10
C TYR A 32 12.29 -3.60 -3.45
N ILE A 33 11.57 -4.35 -4.24
CA ILE A 33 10.21 -4.01 -4.63
C ILE A 33 9.34 -5.24 -4.53
N VAL A 34 8.14 -5.07 -4.03
CA VAL A 34 7.24 -6.20 -3.81
C VAL A 34 5.80 -5.78 -4.07
N PRO A 35 5.01 -6.61 -4.75
CA PRO A 35 3.59 -6.30 -4.95
C PRO A 35 2.81 -6.56 -3.65
N MET A 36 1.85 -5.70 -3.38
CA MET A 36 1.05 -5.82 -2.17
C MET A 36 -0.34 -5.26 -2.40
N SER A 37 -1.30 -5.87 -1.76
CA SER A 37 -2.63 -5.29 -1.67
C SER A 37 -2.59 -4.17 -0.65
N TYR A 38 -3.46 -3.21 -0.81
CA TYR A 38 -3.47 -2.07 0.09
C TYR A 38 -4.86 -1.48 0.21
N VAL A 39 -5.02 -0.59 1.17
CA VAL A 39 -6.19 0.24 1.28
C VAL A 39 -5.73 1.68 1.46
N TYR A 40 -6.39 2.59 0.77
CA TYR A 40 -6.14 4.01 0.92
C TYR A 40 -7.31 4.62 1.69
N GLN A 41 -7.01 5.23 2.80
CA GLN A 41 -8.04 5.82 3.65
C GLN A 41 -7.45 6.96 4.45
N ASP A 42 -8.16 8.09 4.45
CA ASP A 42 -7.73 9.28 5.22
C ASP A 42 -6.32 9.74 4.86
N GLY A 43 -5.99 9.67 3.58
CA GLY A 43 -4.70 10.12 3.11
C GLY A 43 -3.55 9.18 3.43
N ARG A 44 -3.85 7.98 3.86
CA ARG A 44 -2.83 7.00 4.23
C ARG A 44 -3.02 5.70 3.49
N ILE A 45 -1.91 5.04 3.25
CA ILE A 45 -1.91 3.73 2.61
C ILE A 45 -1.66 2.70 3.70
N TYR A 46 -2.57 1.75 3.83
CA TYR A 46 -2.48 0.68 4.82
C TYR A 46 -2.14 -0.61 4.12
N LEU A 47 -1.10 -1.26 4.62
CA LEU A 47 -0.62 -2.53 4.09
C LEU A 47 -0.56 -3.52 5.23
N HIS A 48 -0.67 -4.79 4.90
CA HIS A 48 -0.46 -5.80 5.91
C HIS A 48 0.58 -6.79 5.43
N SER A 49 1.27 -7.37 6.38
CA SER A 49 2.37 -8.26 6.09
C SER A 49 2.62 -9.12 7.31
N ARG A 50 3.38 -10.17 7.14
CA ARG A 50 3.79 -10.96 8.28
C ARG A 50 4.71 -10.14 9.15
N GLY A 51 4.71 -10.43 10.44
CA GLY A 51 5.48 -9.67 11.41
C GLY A 51 6.98 -9.81 11.26
N ASN A 52 7.45 -10.69 10.40
CA ASN A 52 8.87 -10.86 10.16
C ASN A 52 9.09 -10.99 8.66
N GLY A 53 10.33 -11.00 8.23
CA GLY A 53 10.66 -11.14 6.84
C GLY A 53 11.34 -9.92 6.31
N LYS A 54 11.59 -9.95 5.01
CA LYS A 54 12.41 -8.94 4.37
C LYS A 54 11.80 -7.55 4.41
N LYS A 55 10.48 -7.44 4.23
CA LYS A 55 9.82 -6.15 4.26
C LYS A 55 10.00 -5.47 5.62
N VAL A 56 9.82 -6.23 6.69
CA VAL A 56 9.95 -5.68 8.03
C VAL A 56 11.39 -5.30 8.31
N GLU A 57 12.32 -6.13 7.88
CA GLU A 57 13.73 -5.84 8.06
C GLU A 57 14.13 -4.53 7.37
N TYR A 58 13.69 -4.35 6.12
CA TYR A 58 14.04 -3.17 5.35
C TYR A 58 13.42 -1.91 5.96
N VAL A 59 12.16 -1.97 6.33
CA VAL A 59 11.47 -0.82 6.90
C VAL A 59 12.07 -0.43 8.26
N THR A 60 12.47 -1.42 9.03
CA THR A 60 13.09 -1.16 10.33
C THR A 60 14.38 -0.37 10.15
N GLU A 61 15.17 -0.70 9.15
CA GLU A 61 16.41 0.00 8.89
C GLU A 61 16.21 1.31 8.17
N ASN A 62 15.26 1.36 7.25
CA ASN A 62 15.00 2.57 6.50
C ASN A 62 13.51 2.70 6.27
N PRO A 63 12.85 3.58 7.03
CA PRO A 63 11.40 3.73 6.90
C PRO A 63 10.95 4.55 5.70
N ARG A 64 11.87 5.10 4.95
CA ARG A 64 11.50 5.86 3.75
C ARG A 64 11.18 4.89 2.63
N VAL A 65 9.97 5.01 2.12
CA VAL A 65 9.47 4.05 1.13
C VAL A 65 8.71 4.79 0.05
N CYS A 66 8.41 4.08 -1.02
CA CYS A 66 7.46 4.58 -2.00
C CYS A 66 6.48 3.48 -2.34
N PHE A 67 5.30 3.86 -2.77
CA PHE A 67 4.29 2.91 -3.18
C PHE A 67 3.75 3.36 -4.53
N GLN A 68 3.68 2.45 -5.47
CA GLN A 68 3.28 2.78 -6.83
C GLN A 68 2.07 1.97 -7.23
N ILE A 69 1.09 2.65 -7.80
CA ILE A 69 -0.05 1.98 -8.40
C ILE A 69 -0.13 2.41 -9.85
N ASP A 70 -0.78 1.59 -10.66
CA ASP A 70 -1.05 2.00 -12.01
C ASP A 70 -2.37 1.42 -12.45
N LEU A 71 -2.92 2.02 -13.47
CA LEU A 71 -4.17 1.59 -14.05
C LEU A 71 -4.03 1.66 -15.56
N LEU A 72 -4.25 0.53 -16.20
CA LEU A 72 -4.19 0.46 -17.65
C LEU A 72 -5.60 0.17 -18.16
N GLU A 73 -6.14 1.12 -18.90
CA GLU A 73 -7.47 0.98 -19.48
C GLU A 73 -7.39 1.25 -20.96
N LYS A 74 -7.65 0.22 -21.76
CA LYS A 74 -7.59 0.33 -23.21
C LYS A 74 -6.27 0.98 -23.60
N GLU A 75 -6.33 2.20 -24.12
CA GLU A 75 -5.12 2.88 -24.54
C GLU A 75 -4.65 3.92 -23.55
N ARG A 76 -5.28 3.97 -22.36
CA ARG A 76 -4.92 4.95 -21.35
C ARG A 76 -4.18 4.27 -20.23
N TRP A 77 -3.16 4.94 -19.76
CA TRP A 77 -2.33 4.43 -18.70
C TRP A 77 -2.08 5.55 -17.70
N SER A 78 -2.33 5.26 -16.43
CA SER A 78 -2.11 6.22 -15.37
C SER A 78 -1.31 5.57 -14.27
N SER A 79 -0.49 6.35 -13.61
CA SER A 79 0.35 5.83 -12.54
C SER A 79 0.48 6.87 -11.44
N VAL A 80 0.53 6.41 -10.20
CA VAL A 80 0.75 7.28 -9.05
C VAL A 80 1.87 6.68 -8.23
N ILE A 81 2.80 7.51 -7.82
CA ILE A 81 3.87 7.11 -6.90
C ILE A 81 3.72 7.95 -5.65
N ALA A 82 3.55 7.29 -4.54
CA ALA A 82 3.43 7.94 -3.25
C ALA A 82 4.69 7.68 -2.45
N THR A 83 5.36 8.72 -2.01
CA THR A 83 6.55 8.56 -1.19
C THR A 83 6.20 8.95 0.24
N GLY A 84 6.83 8.31 1.19
CA GLY A 84 6.53 8.63 2.57
C GLY A 84 7.30 7.78 3.55
N ILE A 85 6.83 7.82 4.76
CA ILE A 85 7.44 7.11 5.87
C ILE A 85 6.53 5.96 6.25
N ALA A 86 7.09 4.77 6.30
CA ALA A 86 6.35 3.59 6.71
C ALA A 86 6.49 3.41 8.21
N ARG A 87 5.41 3.02 8.84
CA ARG A 87 5.42 2.69 10.27
C ARG A 87 4.94 1.29 10.45
N LEU A 88 5.69 0.53 11.20
CA LEU A 88 5.27 -0.79 11.60
C LEU A 88 4.39 -0.65 12.83
N SER A 89 3.26 -1.28 12.81
CA SER A 89 2.36 -1.19 13.95
C SER A 89 1.74 -2.54 14.25
N ASP A 90 1.70 -2.86 15.54
CA ASP A 90 1.16 -4.09 16.06
C ASP A 90 0.07 -3.75 17.03
N SER A 91 -0.30 -2.46 17.16
CA SER A 91 -1.32 -2.06 18.11
C SER A 91 -2.69 -2.58 17.68
N VAL A 92 -3.54 -2.87 18.64
CA VAL A 92 -4.88 -3.35 18.36
C VAL A 92 -5.67 -2.30 17.59
N GLU A 93 -5.49 -1.05 17.92
CA GLU A 93 -6.19 0.04 17.25
C GLU A 93 -5.82 0.14 15.78
N ALA A 94 -4.53 0.06 15.48
CA ALA A 94 -4.08 0.13 14.11
C ALA A 94 -4.57 -1.06 13.30
N LYS A 95 -4.54 -2.24 13.90
CA LYS A 95 -5.02 -3.45 13.23
C LYS A 95 -6.50 -3.37 12.95
N GLN A 96 -7.25 -2.86 13.91
CA GLN A 96 -8.69 -2.74 13.74
C GLN A 96 -9.02 -1.74 12.65
N LYS A 97 -8.32 -0.62 12.62
CA LYS A 97 -8.53 0.40 11.62
C LYS A 97 -8.26 -0.13 10.21
N MET A 98 -7.19 -0.87 10.06
CA MET A 98 -6.88 -1.47 8.79
C MET A 98 -7.92 -2.50 8.38
N PHE A 99 -8.33 -3.32 9.32
CA PHE A 99 -9.32 -4.34 9.05
C PHE A 99 -10.64 -3.71 8.61
N ASP A 100 -11.06 -2.65 9.29
CA ASP A 100 -12.28 -1.94 8.93
C ASP A 100 -12.17 -1.32 7.54
N ALA A 101 -11.02 -0.77 7.23
CA ALA A 101 -10.80 -0.16 5.92
C ALA A 101 -10.88 -1.19 4.81
N PHE A 102 -10.30 -2.36 5.00
CA PHE A 102 -10.38 -3.42 4.01
C PHE A 102 -11.81 -3.91 3.85
N THR A 103 -12.53 -4.04 4.95
CA THR A 103 -13.91 -4.48 4.92
C THR A 103 -14.80 -3.48 4.21
N ASN A 104 -14.64 -2.22 4.52
CA ASN A 104 -15.45 -1.16 3.91
C ASN A 104 -15.22 -1.08 2.40
N LYS A 105 -14.05 -1.42 1.96
CA LYS A 105 -13.75 -1.41 0.55
C LYS A 105 -14.20 -2.68 -0.16
N GLY A 106 -14.76 -3.61 0.57
CA GLY A 106 -15.22 -4.85 0.00
C GLY A 106 -14.12 -5.85 -0.26
N GLN A 107 -12.97 -5.61 0.27
CA GLN A 107 -11.86 -6.52 0.08
C GLN A 107 -11.80 -7.61 1.11
N GLY A 108 -12.69 -7.56 2.06
CA GLY A 108 -12.79 -8.62 3.02
C GLY A 108 -13.09 -9.94 2.36
N GLY A 109 -13.66 -9.86 1.18
CA GLY A 109 -13.95 -11.05 0.43
C GLY A 109 -12.78 -11.67 -0.27
N HIS A 110 -11.71 -11.03 -0.35
CA HIS A 110 -10.48 -11.45 -0.91
C HIS A 110 -10.27 -12.91 -0.87
N GLY A 111 -10.94 -13.62 -1.72
CA GLY A 111 -10.85 -15.04 -1.80
C GLY A 111 -11.25 -15.71 -0.52
N GLY A 112 -12.04 -15.07 0.27
CA GLY A 112 -12.43 -15.66 1.53
C GLY A 112 -11.34 -15.67 2.57
N LYS A 113 -10.22 -15.06 2.28
CA LYS A 113 -9.14 -15.01 3.21
C LYS A 113 -9.42 -14.08 4.33
N LYS A 114 -9.02 -14.45 5.50
CA LYS A 114 -9.10 -13.57 6.65
C LYS A 114 -7.71 -13.05 6.96
N PHE A 115 -7.66 -11.80 7.40
CA PHE A 115 -6.39 -11.23 7.80
C PHE A 115 -6.13 -11.60 9.24
N SER A 116 -5.03 -12.25 9.50
CA SER A 116 -4.67 -12.54 10.87
C SER A 116 -4.07 -11.28 11.47
N ARG A 117 -4.12 -11.20 12.77
CA ARG A 117 -3.60 -10.01 13.43
C ARG A 117 -2.12 -9.84 13.21
N GLU A 118 -1.40 -10.92 13.10
CA GLU A 118 0.02 -10.88 12.89
C GLU A 118 0.40 -10.33 11.54
N GLU A 119 -0.52 -10.30 10.62
CA GLU A 119 -0.23 -9.83 9.28
C GLU A 119 -0.59 -8.39 9.06
N LEU A 120 -1.17 -7.75 10.04
CA LEU A 120 -1.59 -6.37 9.91
C LEU A 120 -0.47 -5.43 10.28
N GLU A 121 -0.16 -4.49 9.38
CA GLU A 121 0.84 -3.51 9.68
C GLU A 121 0.89 -2.44 8.66
N LYS A 122 1.51 -1.38 9.01
CA LYS A 122 1.73 -0.17 8.27
C LYS A 122 0.84 0.01 7.11
#